data_91364a80dec6f900fb6360c93b02531b
#
_entry.id   91364a80dec6f900fb6360c93b02531b
#
_cell.length_a   1.000
_cell.length_b   1.000
_cell.length_c   1.000
_cell.angle_alpha   90.00
_cell.angle_beta   90.00
_cell.angle_gamma   90.00
#
_symmetry.space_group_name_H-M   'P 1'
#
loop_
_entity.id
_entity.type
_entity.pdbx_description
1 polymer ?
#
loop_
_entity_poly.entity_id
_entity_poly.type
_entity_poly.pdbx_seq_one_letter_code
_entity_poly.pdbx_strand_id
1 'polypeptide(L)'
;RWGSESELESECERSRTESERALENTCFVHVRRGDYLVSNSKHYVPLEAYYQRALDFVRNKRPGVRFLVFSDDIAWCRRAPMFGGGVGAAGDIEFCEETHDVTALVLMSQCQAGGICANSTFSWWGAFLRFREGDGRIVTFPDTWFSGVSWQNDIAFRGSFVLPTK
;
A
#
# COMPACT_ATOMS: atom_id res chain seq x y z
N ARG A 1 -32.84 20.06 14.14
CA ARG A 1 -33.68 18.91 13.73
C ARG A 1 -32.70 17.82 13.26
N TRP A 2 -32.64 16.72 13.95
CA TRP A 2 -31.93 15.53 13.50
C TRP A 2 -32.74 14.89 12.38
N GLY A 3 -32.10 14.51 11.27
CA GLY A 3 -32.74 13.80 10.18
C GLY A 3 -33.38 12.49 10.66
N SER A 4 -34.34 11.96 9.91
CA SER A 4 -34.94 10.66 10.21
C SER A 4 -33.91 9.53 10.12
N GLU A 5 -34.09 8.44 10.88
CA GLU A 5 -33.20 7.25 10.80
C GLU A 5 -32.99 6.80 9.35
N SER A 6 -34.03 6.84 8.52
CA SER A 6 -33.94 6.47 7.09
C SER A 6 -33.07 7.42 6.26
N GLU A 7 -33.01 8.70 6.60
CA GLU A 7 -32.13 9.68 5.95
C GLU A 7 -30.66 9.46 6.33
N LEU A 8 -30.41 9.16 7.62
CA LEU A 8 -29.06 8.83 8.12
C LEU A 8 -28.55 7.51 7.55
N GLU A 9 -29.39 6.49 7.44
CA GLU A 9 -29.06 5.22 6.81
C GLU A 9 -28.74 5.40 5.32
N SER A 10 -29.55 6.18 4.60
CA SER A 10 -29.32 6.43 3.17
C SER A 10 -28.07 7.28 2.89
N GLU A 11 -27.71 8.18 3.81
CA GLU A 11 -26.50 8.98 3.73
C GLU A 11 -25.24 8.15 4.05
N CYS A 12 -25.33 7.27 5.04
CA CYS A 12 -24.27 6.32 5.39
C CYS A 12 -24.03 5.32 4.26
N GLU A 13 -25.06 4.83 3.60
CA GLU A 13 -24.99 3.89 2.50
C GLU A 13 -24.42 4.56 1.23
N ARG A 14 -24.79 5.81 0.94
CA ARG A 14 -24.20 6.62 -0.15
C ARG A 14 -22.73 6.92 0.09
N SER A 15 -22.34 7.32 1.30
CA SER A 15 -20.95 7.58 1.68
C SER A 15 -20.09 6.32 1.58
N ARG A 16 -20.65 5.16 1.97
CA ARG A 16 -19.99 3.86 1.87
C ARG A 16 -19.72 3.45 0.42
N THR A 17 -20.71 3.60 -0.46
CA THR A 17 -20.55 3.29 -1.88
C THR A 17 -19.59 4.22 -2.61
N GLU A 18 -19.52 5.48 -2.21
CA GLU A 18 -18.59 6.45 -2.79
C GLU A 18 -17.14 6.17 -2.37
N SER A 19 -16.90 5.84 -1.11
CA SER A 19 -15.60 5.41 -0.60
C SER A 19 -15.15 4.08 -1.23
N GLU A 20 -16.05 3.11 -1.40
CA GLU A 20 -15.76 1.85 -2.04
C GLU A 20 -15.38 2.04 -3.51
N ARG A 21 -16.10 2.90 -4.26
CA ARG A 21 -15.77 3.26 -5.65
C ARG A 21 -14.45 3.99 -5.77
N ALA A 22 -14.11 4.85 -4.81
CA ALA A 22 -12.83 5.55 -4.80
C ALA A 22 -11.63 4.60 -4.71
N LEU A 23 -11.79 3.44 -4.05
CA LEU A 23 -10.74 2.45 -3.85
C LEU A 23 -10.81 1.25 -4.84
N GLU A 24 -11.78 1.23 -5.76
CA GLU A 24 -12.01 0.12 -6.70
C GLU A 24 -10.81 -0.15 -7.62
N ASN A 25 -10.16 0.91 -8.12
CA ASN A 25 -8.96 0.79 -8.95
C ASN A 25 -7.71 1.35 -8.25
N THR A 26 -7.67 1.24 -6.93
CA THR A 26 -6.57 1.74 -6.11
C THR A 26 -5.74 0.60 -5.55
N CYS A 27 -4.43 0.68 -5.70
CA CYS A 27 -3.43 -0.16 -5.09
C CYS A 27 -2.78 0.62 -3.94
N PHE A 28 -2.76 0.08 -2.74
CA PHE A 28 -2.01 0.74 -1.68
C PHE A 28 -0.50 0.54 -1.86
N VAL A 29 0.28 1.50 -1.38
CA VAL A 29 1.74 1.39 -1.25
C VAL A 29 2.10 1.68 0.19
N HIS A 30 2.68 0.73 0.90
CA HIS A 30 3.12 0.96 2.26
C HIS A 30 4.63 1.16 2.33
N VAL A 31 5.05 2.26 2.95
CA VAL A 31 6.46 2.62 3.14
C VAL A 31 6.73 2.71 4.64
N ARG A 32 7.60 1.84 5.17
CA ARG A 32 8.04 1.86 6.58
C ARG A 32 9.44 2.43 6.65
N ARG A 33 9.62 3.49 7.44
CA ARG A 33 10.90 4.18 7.60
C ARG A 33 11.26 4.40 9.06
N GLY A 34 10.47 5.09 9.83
CA GLY A 34 10.62 5.51 11.21
C GLY A 34 11.70 4.78 12.01
N ASP A 35 11.31 3.79 12.77
CA ASP A 35 12.19 2.94 13.59
C ASP A 35 13.16 2.06 12.77
N TYR A 36 12.87 1.83 11.47
CA TYR A 36 13.75 1.05 10.59
C TYR A 36 15.04 1.79 10.21
N LEU A 37 15.04 3.12 10.25
CA LEU A 37 16.22 3.95 9.94
C LEU A 37 17.21 4.03 11.11
N VAL A 38 16.88 3.48 12.27
CA VAL A 38 17.79 3.49 13.42
C VAL A 38 19.02 2.66 13.08
N SER A 39 20.20 3.19 13.43
CA SER A 39 21.51 2.56 13.20
C SER A 39 21.51 1.10 13.69
N ASN A 40 21.99 0.17 12.85
CA ASN A 40 22.02 -1.27 13.09
C ASN A 40 20.65 -1.99 13.13
N SER A 41 19.57 -1.37 12.65
CA SER A 41 18.31 -2.07 12.51
C SER A 41 18.43 -3.19 11.46
N LYS A 42 18.14 -4.44 11.87
CA LYS A 42 18.04 -5.57 10.94
C LYS A 42 16.86 -5.42 9.97
N HIS A 43 15.91 -4.56 10.30
CA HIS A 43 14.75 -4.26 9.44
C HIS A 43 15.06 -3.23 8.35
N TYR A 44 16.21 -2.52 8.44
CA TYR A 44 16.58 -1.59 7.39
C TYR A 44 17.02 -2.33 6.13
N VAL A 45 16.15 -2.32 5.14
CA VAL A 45 16.42 -2.80 3.78
C VAL A 45 16.16 -1.64 2.83
N PRO A 46 17.11 -1.26 1.96
CA PRO A 46 16.86 -0.28 0.91
C PRO A 46 15.79 -0.81 -0.06
N LEU A 47 14.62 -0.18 -0.08
CA LEU A 47 13.49 -0.64 -0.87
C LEU A 47 13.17 0.27 -2.07
N GLU A 48 13.95 1.32 -2.33
CA GLU A 48 13.69 2.29 -3.39
C GLU A 48 13.58 1.61 -4.77
N ALA A 49 14.50 0.72 -5.08
CA ALA A 49 14.49 -0.03 -6.35
C ALA A 49 13.30 -1.02 -6.42
N TYR A 50 12.95 -1.63 -5.29
CA TYR A 50 11.76 -2.49 -5.20
C TYR A 50 10.48 -1.69 -5.44
N TYR A 51 10.29 -0.54 -4.80
CA TYR A 51 9.10 0.28 -5.01
C TYR A 51 8.95 0.70 -6.46
N GLN A 52 10.04 1.15 -7.11
CA GLN A 52 9.99 1.49 -8.52
C GLN A 52 9.53 0.31 -9.38
N ARG A 53 10.15 -0.87 -9.20
CA ARG A 53 9.77 -2.09 -9.94
C ARG A 53 8.33 -2.52 -9.67
N ALA A 54 7.89 -2.42 -8.41
CA ALA A 54 6.55 -2.82 -8.01
C ALA A 54 5.48 -1.89 -8.62
N LEU A 55 5.72 -0.58 -8.62
CA LEU A 55 4.84 0.39 -9.28
C LEU A 55 4.72 0.09 -10.78
N ASP A 56 5.85 -0.12 -11.47
CA ASP A 56 5.86 -0.43 -12.89
C ASP A 56 5.19 -1.79 -13.19
N PHE A 57 5.43 -2.79 -12.33
CA PHE A 57 4.79 -4.10 -12.44
C PHE A 57 3.26 -4.01 -12.32
N VAL A 58 2.76 -3.26 -11.34
CA VAL A 58 1.32 -3.09 -11.13
C VAL A 58 0.71 -2.28 -12.27
N ARG A 59 1.34 -1.17 -12.73
CA ARG A 59 0.89 -0.38 -13.88
C ARG A 59 0.76 -1.22 -15.14
N ASN A 60 1.74 -2.08 -15.39
CA ASN A 60 1.74 -2.96 -16.58
C ASN A 60 0.62 -4.01 -16.52
N LYS A 61 0.32 -4.55 -15.34
CA LYS A 61 -0.74 -5.55 -15.17
C LYS A 61 -2.14 -4.95 -15.08
N ARG A 62 -2.25 -3.70 -14.61
CA ARG A 62 -3.52 -3.00 -14.39
C ARG A 62 -3.44 -1.56 -14.89
N PRO A 63 -3.60 -1.31 -16.19
CA PRO A 63 -3.58 0.04 -16.76
C PRO A 63 -4.63 0.96 -16.09
N GLY A 64 -4.23 2.20 -15.80
CA GLY A 64 -5.10 3.18 -15.16
C GLY A 64 -5.26 2.98 -13.64
N VAL A 65 -4.48 2.09 -13.02
CA VAL A 65 -4.46 1.94 -11.54
C VAL A 65 -4.00 3.25 -10.88
N ARG A 66 -4.60 3.57 -9.74
CA ARG A 66 -4.14 4.63 -8.84
C ARG A 66 -3.40 4.03 -7.66
N PHE A 67 -2.48 4.79 -7.08
CA PHE A 67 -1.71 4.39 -5.92
C PHE A 67 -2.00 5.31 -4.75
N LEU A 68 -2.29 4.72 -3.59
CA LEU A 68 -2.45 5.44 -2.33
C LEU A 68 -1.32 5.04 -1.38
N VAL A 69 -0.43 6.00 -1.10
CA VAL A 69 0.79 5.79 -0.31
C VAL A 69 0.50 6.00 1.16
N PHE A 70 0.79 4.99 1.96
CA PHE A 70 0.75 5.00 3.43
C PHE A 70 2.17 4.95 3.98
N SER A 71 2.51 5.81 4.93
CA SER A 71 3.84 5.82 5.53
C SER A 71 3.85 6.52 6.89
N ASP A 72 4.78 6.12 7.74
CA ASP A 72 5.19 6.84 8.95
C ASP A 72 6.14 8.03 8.64
N ASP A 73 6.51 8.23 7.36
CA ASP A 73 7.30 9.37 6.85
C ASP A 73 6.77 9.85 5.48
N ILE A 74 5.54 10.37 5.48
CA ILE A 74 4.90 10.92 4.28
C ILE A 74 5.72 12.06 3.66
N ALA A 75 6.38 12.86 4.49
CA ALA A 75 7.20 13.96 4.01
C ALA A 75 8.38 13.46 3.15
N TRP A 76 8.98 12.33 3.49
CA TRP A 76 9.99 11.69 2.64
C TRP A 76 9.35 11.13 1.37
N CYS A 77 8.22 10.44 1.48
CA CYS A 77 7.54 9.85 0.32
C CYS A 77 7.23 10.90 -0.76
N ARG A 78 6.74 12.09 -0.37
CA ARG A 78 6.46 13.20 -1.30
C ARG A 78 7.68 13.69 -2.07
N ARG A 79 8.90 13.50 -1.53
CA ARG A 79 10.16 13.91 -2.18
C ARG A 79 10.85 12.76 -2.92
N ALA A 80 10.44 11.52 -2.66
CA ALA A 80 11.08 10.34 -3.24
C ALA A 80 10.82 10.25 -4.76
N PRO A 81 11.86 10.06 -5.58
CA PRO A 81 11.73 10.07 -7.04
C PRO A 81 10.71 9.07 -7.59
N MET A 82 10.61 7.86 -6.98
CA MET A 82 9.69 6.82 -7.43
C MET A 82 8.21 7.20 -7.25
N PHE A 83 7.91 8.16 -6.36
CA PHE A 83 6.55 8.67 -6.14
C PHE A 83 6.31 10.02 -6.83
N GLY A 84 7.19 10.41 -7.77
CA GLY A 84 7.06 11.66 -8.50
C GLY A 84 7.61 12.89 -7.75
N GLY A 85 8.50 12.68 -6.78
CA GLY A 85 9.23 13.75 -6.09
C GLY A 85 10.12 14.54 -7.05
N GLY A 86 9.53 15.52 -7.72
CA GLY A 86 10.15 16.34 -8.77
C GLY A 86 9.09 16.90 -9.71
N VAL A 87 9.50 17.71 -10.67
CA VAL A 87 8.62 18.28 -11.69
C VAL A 87 8.08 17.15 -12.56
N GLY A 88 6.80 16.80 -12.37
CA GLY A 88 6.14 15.72 -13.12
C GLY A 88 5.63 14.55 -12.27
N ALA A 89 5.15 14.82 -11.05
CA ALA A 89 4.46 13.81 -10.24
C ALA A 89 3.49 13.03 -11.14
N ALA A 90 3.65 11.72 -11.19
CA ALA A 90 2.71 10.86 -11.91
C ALA A 90 1.32 11.10 -11.29
N GLY A 91 0.37 11.55 -12.09
CA GLY A 91 -0.99 11.91 -11.63
C GLY A 91 -1.80 10.73 -11.08
N ASP A 92 -1.17 9.55 -10.96
CA ASP A 92 -1.73 8.32 -10.43
C ASP A 92 -1.34 8.03 -8.96
N ILE A 93 -0.53 8.90 -8.32
CA ILE A 93 -0.06 8.70 -6.93
C ILE A 93 -0.67 9.74 -5.99
N GLU A 94 -1.31 9.27 -4.95
CA GLU A 94 -1.88 10.05 -3.85
C GLU A 94 -1.23 9.62 -2.51
N PHE A 95 -1.23 10.51 -1.51
CA PHE A 95 -0.65 10.25 -0.19
C PHE A 95 -1.74 10.27 0.86
N CYS A 96 -1.82 9.20 1.65
CA CYS A 96 -2.77 9.10 2.76
C CYS A 96 -2.28 9.92 3.95
N GLU A 97 -3.12 10.83 4.44
CA GLU A 97 -2.85 11.65 5.64
C GLU A 97 -3.39 11.01 6.93
N GLU A 98 -3.95 9.79 6.84
CA GLU A 98 -4.45 9.08 8.00
C GLU A 98 -3.30 8.68 8.93
N THR A 99 -3.41 9.02 10.20
CA THR A 99 -2.39 8.76 11.23
C THR A 99 -2.78 7.68 12.22
N HIS A 100 -4.06 7.28 12.22
CA HIS A 100 -4.52 6.22 13.12
C HIS A 100 -4.29 4.85 12.48
N ASP A 101 -3.48 4.01 13.12
CA ASP A 101 -3.01 2.73 12.58
C ASP A 101 -4.15 1.80 12.13
N VAL A 102 -5.20 1.67 12.94
CA VAL A 102 -6.33 0.78 12.61
C VAL A 102 -7.08 1.29 11.38
N THR A 103 -7.32 2.60 11.29
CA THR A 103 -7.98 3.20 10.13
C THR A 103 -7.13 3.03 8.87
N ALA A 104 -5.83 3.28 8.95
CA ALA A 104 -4.90 3.06 7.85
C ALA A 104 -4.89 1.59 7.38
N LEU A 105 -4.89 0.64 8.32
CA LEU A 105 -4.97 -0.79 8.02
C LEU A 105 -6.26 -1.17 7.29
N VAL A 106 -7.39 -0.63 7.75
CA VAL A 106 -8.71 -0.84 7.12
C VAL A 106 -8.72 -0.27 5.70
N LEU A 107 -8.24 0.96 5.50
CA LEU A 107 -8.14 1.60 4.19
C LEU A 107 -7.26 0.79 3.23
N MET A 108 -6.07 0.34 3.66
CA MET A 108 -5.23 -0.55 2.86
C MET A 108 -5.98 -1.81 2.44
N SER A 109 -6.70 -2.46 3.36
CA SER A 109 -7.46 -3.67 3.05
C SER A 109 -8.60 -3.44 2.05
N GLN A 110 -9.10 -2.22 1.94
CA GLN A 110 -10.16 -1.83 1.01
C GLN A 110 -9.66 -1.51 -0.39
N CYS A 111 -8.35 -1.31 -0.59
CA CYS A 111 -7.76 -1.07 -1.91
C CYS A 111 -7.93 -2.32 -2.81
N GLN A 112 -8.82 -2.23 -3.81
CA GLN A 112 -9.25 -3.41 -4.57
C GLN A 112 -8.27 -3.81 -5.69
N ALA A 113 -7.35 -2.93 -6.09
CA ALA A 113 -6.29 -3.30 -7.02
C ALA A 113 -5.17 -4.11 -6.37
N GLY A 114 -5.09 -4.12 -5.03
CA GLY A 114 -4.09 -4.86 -4.27
C GLY A 114 -3.16 -3.98 -3.45
N GLY A 115 -1.90 -4.38 -3.29
CA GLY A 115 -0.95 -3.66 -2.47
C GLY A 115 0.52 -3.91 -2.77
N ILE A 116 1.32 -2.88 -2.65
CA ILE A 116 2.79 -2.92 -2.65
C ILE A 116 3.25 -2.85 -1.19
N CYS A 117 3.67 -4.00 -0.65
CA CYS A 117 4.01 -4.14 0.75
C CYS A 117 5.47 -3.78 1.02
N ALA A 118 5.74 -3.11 2.13
CA ALA A 118 7.08 -3.05 2.72
C ALA A 118 7.46 -4.40 3.35
N ASN A 119 8.69 -4.52 3.85
CA ASN A 119 9.11 -5.60 4.75
C ASN A 119 8.53 -5.39 6.17
N SER A 120 7.21 -5.29 6.26
CA SER A 120 6.47 -4.95 7.48
C SER A 120 5.21 -5.81 7.60
N THR A 121 5.01 -6.39 8.79
CA THR A 121 3.79 -7.15 9.10
C THR A 121 2.54 -6.29 9.02
N PHE A 122 2.65 -4.97 9.22
CA PHE A 122 1.53 -4.05 9.09
C PHE A 122 0.96 -4.05 7.66
N SER A 123 1.81 -3.89 6.64
CA SER A 123 1.36 -3.98 5.24
C SER A 123 0.96 -5.39 4.83
N TRP A 124 1.59 -6.41 5.43
CA TRP A 124 1.19 -7.80 5.22
C TRP A 124 -0.28 -8.02 5.61
N TRP A 125 -0.68 -7.54 6.80
CA TRP A 125 -2.08 -7.61 7.25
C TRP A 125 -2.99 -6.77 6.37
N GLY A 126 -2.58 -5.57 5.97
CA GLY A 126 -3.34 -4.71 5.05
C GLY A 126 -3.66 -5.42 3.73
N ALA A 127 -2.71 -6.17 3.20
CA ALA A 127 -2.91 -6.98 2.01
C ALA A 127 -3.78 -8.22 2.27
N PHE A 128 -3.53 -8.94 3.38
CA PHE A 128 -4.11 -10.25 3.63
C PHE A 128 -5.60 -10.22 4.02
N LEU A 129 -6.04 -9.21 4.78
CA LEU A 129 -7.37 -9.18 5.40
C LEU A 129 -8.53 -9.38 4.41
N ARG A 130 -8.42 -8.87 3.20
CA ARG A 130 -9.46 -9.00 2.16
C ARG A 130 -8.98 -9.73 0.89
N PHE A 131 -7.76 -10.25 0.92
CA PHE A 131 -7.23 -11.00 -0.22
C PHE A 131 -7.97 -12.33 -0.40
N ARG A 132 -8.26 -12.65 -1.66
CA ARG A 132 -8.73 -13.97 -2.09
C ARG A 132 -7.92 -14.38 -3.31
N GLU A 133 -7.39 -15.58 -3.32
CA GLU A 133 -6.66 -16.10 -4.47
C GLU A 133 -7.56 -16.05 -5.72
N GLY A 134 -7.09 -15.43 -6.79
CA GLY A 134 -7.83 -15.30 -8.04
C GLY A 134 -8.83 -14.14 -8.10
N ASP A 135 -8.91 -13.27 -7.09
CA ASP A 135 -9.81 -12.11 -7.08
C ASP A 135 -9.32 -10.92 -7.95
N GLY A 136 -8.17 -11.08 -8.62
CA GLY A 136 -7.57 -10.08 -9.50
C GLY A 136 -6.75 -9.02 -8.79
N ARG A 137 -6.57 -9.11 -7.46
CA ARG A 137 -5.69 -8.22 -6.70
C ARG A 137 -4.23 -8.56 -6.96
N ILE A 138 -3.42 -7.52 -7.10
CA ILE A 138 -1.97 -7.63 -7.31
C ILE A 138 -1.29 -7.24 -6.01
N VAL A 139 -0.76 -8.24 -5.29
CA VAL A 139 -0.01 -7.99 -4.05
C VAL A 139 1.46 -8.31 -4.29
N THR A 140 2.36 -7.39 -3.93
CA THR A 140 3.80 -7.58 -4.06
C THR A 140 4.50 -7.49 -2.71
N PHE A 141 5.55 -8.28 -2.54
CA PHE A 141 6.46 -8.27 -1.40
C PHE A 141 7.91 -8.13 -1.87
N PRO A 142 8.79 -7.49 -1.08
CA PRO A 142 10.23 -7.50 -1.37
C PRO A 142 10.81 -8.90 -1.12
N ASP A 143 11.80 -9.30 -1.89
CA ASP A 143 12.52 -10.57 -1.71
C ASP A 143 13.37 -10.61 -0.44
N THR A 144 13.72 -9.45 0.07
CA THR A 144 14.53 -9.28 1.28
C THR A 144 13.70 -8.69 2.40
N TRP A 145 13.56 -9.43 3.51
CA TRP A 145 12.81 -8.99 4.68
C TRP A 145 13.71 -8.40 5.78
N PHE A 146 14.90 -8.96 5.95
CA PHE A 146 15.90 -8.51 6.93
C PHE A 146 17.25 -8.27 6.28
N SER A 147 17.94 -7.21 6.69
CA SER A 147 19.29 -6.90 6.24
C SER A 147 20.30 -7.96 6.71
N GLY A 148 21.20 -8.39 5.84
CA GLY A 148 22.29 -9.32 6.17
C GLY A 148 21.86 -10.76 6.42
N VAL A 149 20.63 -11.12 6.17
CA VAL A 149 20.13 -12.49 6.30
C VAL A 149 19.80 -13.04 4.91
N SER A 150 20.46 -14.15 4.55
CA SER A 150 20.10 -14.93 3.37
C SER A 150 18.88 -15.80 3.71
N TRP A 151 17.71 -15.20 3.68
CA TRP A 151 16.47 -15.88 4.01
C TRP A 151 15.52 -15.85 2.82
N GLN A 152 14.94 -17.01 2.51
CA GLN A 152 13.86 -17.07 1.54
C GLN A 152 12.61 -16.42 2.15
N ASN A 153 11.89 -15.63 1.35
CA ASN A 153 10.71 -14.95 1.82
C ASN A 153 9.52 -15.93 1.89
N ASP A 154 9.39 -16.64 3.00
CA ASP A 154 8.26 -17.51 3.30
C ASP A 154 7.02 -16.73 3.81
N ILE A 155 7.13 -15.41 3.90
CA ILE A 155 6.06 -14.53 4.39
C ILE A 155 5.04 -14.23 3.28
N ALA A 156 5.48 -14.26 2.02
CA ALA A 156 4.60 -14.08 0.88
C ALA A 156 3.55 -15.19 0.82
N PHE A 157 2.28 -14.82 0.79
CA PHE A 157 1.21 -15.79 0.69
C PHE A 157 0.94 -16.19 -0.77
N ARG A 158 0.31 -17.33 -0.96
CA ARG A 158 -0.02 -17.87 -2.28
C ARG A 158 -0.83 -16.87 -3.11
N GLY A 159 -0.45 -16.67 -4.36
CA GLY A 159 -1.07 -15.71 -5.28
C GLY A 159 -0.49 -14.30 -5.21
N SER A 160 0.45 -14.02 -4.28
CA SER A 160 1.22 -12.78 -4.27
C SER A 160 2.52 -12.91 -5.10
N PHE A 161 3.18 -11.78 -5.36
CA PHE A 161 4.41 -11.69 -6.14
C PHE A 161 5.57 -11.25 -5.26
N VAL A 162 6.71 -11.92 -5.37
CA VAL A 162 7.96 -11.51 -4.71
C VAL A 162 8.83 -10.82 -5.74
N LEU A 163 9.25 -9.59 -5.48
CA LEU A 163 10.05 -8.78 -6.39
C LEU A 163 11.41 -8.44 -5.78
N PRO A 164 12.50 -8.36 -6.61
CA PRO A 164 13.83 -8.11 -6.11
C PRO A 164 13.98 -6.70 -5.54
N THR A 165 14.80 -6.61 -4.47
CA THR A 165 15.18 -5.35 -3.80
C THR A 165 16.42 -4.70 -4.42
N LYS A 166 17.21 -5.46 -5.23
CA LYS A 166 18.44 -5.00 -5.90
C LYS A 166 18.29 -5.02 -7.41
#